data_1b6a4848ba4de9e06f5cea2feac3d7bd
#
_entry.id   1b6a4848ba4de9e06f5cea2feac3d7bd
#
_cell.length_a   1.000
_cell.length_b   1.000
_cell.length_c   1.000
_cell.angle_alpha   90.00
_cell.angle_beta   90.00
_cell.angle_gamma   90.00
#
_symmetry.space_group_name_H-M   'P 1'
#
loop_
_entity.id
_entity.type
_entity.pdbx_description
1 polymer ?
#
loop_
_entity_poly.entity_id
_entity_poly.type
_entity_poly.pdbx_seq_one_letter_code
_entity_poly.pdbx_strand_id
1 'polypeptide(L)'
;MSFRVLYVPLVLTLALSVGCNRERPKYSPQSVARVLKVDSATLRAAIAARIGSEDRPAWVTPSRWQRVRATYQRFANSPLWLEEDGLQARATALLEAIHAAPEHALDTAAYPVTEIESVVNGKRLTDTASAGTIADADVLLTSAYVAYAADMLSGQVDPKTVSQAWYIPASAQEIDSAIVRGIEVPDMKASLAAMAPQDSSYNVLKAAYARYRRIAAAGGWPAIGATRDSAAAASLHARLAAEFETDSASPVARAGDTNVANGALENGHLKGPTADAHVSALVKQLQERYGLDPTGRLNDATLAALNVTAAERARQIGANLERHRWLPRYLGSRYIYVNVPSFVLTAYDSGRKAIEMKVVVGEEFEGKVTPVFSDSMETVVFRPYWNVTPDIQREEIAPKVARDPGYLARNNMEYWSDRGVRRIRQKPGEKNSLGLVKFLFPNDFNIYLHDTPAKALFDQTNRAASHGCIRVERPVELAEWALGWPAEKVQAWMHSERNNQSVKLPQKIPVYIVYFTVYLRDGQLYFGPDVYGRDEQLKEAVSSDSVGA
;
A
#
# COMPACT_ATOMS: atom_id res chain seq x y z
N MET A 1 -48.35 1.22 -57.40
CA MET A 1 -47.04 1.75 -57.84
C MET A 1 -46.43 2.47 -56.65
N SER A 2 -45.56 1.77 -55.93
CA SER A 2 -44.90 2.34 -54.73
C SER A 2 -43.39 2.19 -54.96
N PHE A 3 -42.73 3.29 -55.14
CA PHE A 3 -41.28 3.35 -55.27
C PHE A 3 -40.64 3.19 -53.88
N ARG A 4 -39.85 2.13 -53.69
CA ARG A 4 -38.93 1.96 -52.55
C ARG A 4 -37.58 2.59 -52.95
N VAL A 5 -37.23 3.65 -52.21
CA VAL A 5 -35.89 4.26 -52.27
C VAL A 5 -34.97 3.46 -51.36
N LEU A 6 -33.94 2.80 -51.93
CA LEU A 6 -32.85 2.17 -51.20
C LEU A 6 -31.87 3.27 -50.79
N TYR A 7 -31.70 3.48 -49.49
CA TYR A 7 -30.58 4.23 -48.94
C TYR A 7 -29.42 3.29 -48.69
N VAL A 8 -28.32 3.50 -49.44
CA VAL A 8 -27.00 2.86 -49.19
C VAL A 8 -26.23 3.85 -48.36
N PRO A 9 -25.79 3.51 -47.13
CA PRO A 9 -24.87 4.37 -46.41
C PRO A 9 -23.45 4.20 -46.94
N LEU A 10 -22.90 5.27 -47.48
CA LEU A 10 -21.50 5.40 -47.84
C LEU A 10 -20.67 5.47 -46.54
N VAL A 11 -20.05 4.36 -46.13
CA VAL A 11 -19.09 4.34 -45.03
C VAL A 11 -17.79 4.90 -45.54
N LEU A 12 -17.53 6.17 -45.24
CA LEU A 12 -16.25 6.81 -45.48
C LEU A 12 -15.27 6.35 -44.38
N THR A 13 -14.48 5.33 -44.66
CA THR A 13 -13.35 4.92 -43.86
C THR A 13 -12.26 5.98 -43.95
N LEU A 14 -12.26 6.91 -42.99
CA LEU A 14 -11.11 7.79 -42.76
C LEU A 14 -9.99 6.94 -42.13
N ALA A 15 -9.06 6.48 -42.97
CA ALA A 15 -7.81 5.94 -42.50
C ALA A 15 -6.98 7.08 -41.86
N LEU A 16 -7.15 7.26 -40.57
CA LEU A 16 -6.20 8.02 -39.77
C LEU A 16 -4.88 7.24 -39.76
N SER A 17 -4.01 7.55 -40.70
CA SER A 17 -2.59 7.28 -40.59
C SER A 17 -2.06 8.09 -39.41
N VAL A 18 -2.14 7.49 -38.21
CA VAL A 18 -1.31 7.92 -37.08
C VAL A 18 0.12 7.60 -37.50
N GLY A 19 0.72 8.54 -38.24
CA GLY A 19 2.16 8.61 -38.37
C GLY A 19 2.69 8.75 -36.94
N CYS A 20 3.27 7.67 -36.41
CA CYS A 20 4.18 7.75 -35.31
C CYS A 20 5.35 8.64 -35.74
N ASN A 21 5.14 9.94 -35.63
CA ASN A 21 6.24 10.89 -35.55
C ASN A 21 6.86 10.62 -34.16
N ARG A 22 7.68 9.58 -34.07
CA ARG A 22 8.69 9.47 -33.04
C ARG A 22 9.59 10.67 -33.28
N GLU A 23 9.29 11.79 -32.64
CA GLU A 23 10.27 12.83 -32.45
C GLU A 23 11.48 12.12 -31.82
N ARG A 24 12.54 11.99 -32.63
CA ARG A 24 13.82 11.51 -32.12
C ARG A 24 14.16 12.42 -30.96
N PRO A 25 14.61 11.89 -29.81
CA PRO A 25 15.05 12.72 -28.72
C PRO A 25 15.97 13.79 -29.30
N LYS A 26 15.76 15.05 -28.92
CA LYS A 26 16.52 16.22 -29.40
C LYS A 26 18.03 16.12 -29.11
N TYR A 27 18.44 15.05 -28.50
CA TYR A 27 19.81 14.72 -28.18
C TYR A 27 20.49 14.03 -29.36
N SER A 28 21.26 14.78 -30.12
CA SER A 28 22.32 14.13 -30.88
C SER A 28 23.62 14.26 -30.08
N PRO A 29 24.40 13.19 -29.95
CA PRO A 29 25.74 13.28 -29.33
C PRO A 29 26.64 14.35 -29.99
N GLN A 30 26.33 14.71 -31.21
CA GLN A 30 27.03 15.73 -32.00
C GLN A 30 26.70 17.17 -31.57
N SER A 31 25.46 17.47 -31.13
CA SER A 31 25.09 18.79 -30.64
C SER A 31 25.76 19.11 -29.29
N VAL A 32 25.79 18.12 -28.41
CA VAL A 32 26.46 18.20 -27.11
C VAL A 32 27.97 18.42 -27.28
N ALA A 33 28.61 17.65 -28.16
CA ALA A 33 30.04 17.79 -28.46
C ALA A 33 30.37 19.20 -28.95
N ARG A 34 29.48 19.84 -29.71
CA ARG A 34 29.67 21.19 -30.26
C ARG A 34 29.61 22.25 -29.16
N VAL A 35 28.73 22.14 -28.18
CA VAL A 35 28.59 23.09 -27.07
C VAL A 35 29.75 22.96 -26.07
N LEU A 36 30.12 21.75 -25.72
CA LEU A 36 31.16 21.48 -24.71
C LEU A 36 32.57 21.34 -25.31
N LYS A 37 32.73 21.53 -26.65
CA LYS A 37 34.00 21.38 -27.38
C LYS A 37 34.71 20.04 -27.16
N VAL A 38 33.93 18.97 -26.88
CA VAL A 38 34.41 17.62 -26.68
C VAL A 38 33.83 16.70 -27.78
N ASP A 39 34.69 15.88 -28.36
CA ASP A 39 34.26 14.92 -29.36
C ASP A 39 33.28 13.90 -28.78
N SER A 40 32.17 13.62 -29.48
CA SER A 40 31.10 12.76 -29.01
C SER A 40 31.52 11.29 -28.85
N ALA A 41 32.51 10.83 -29.64
CA ALA A 41 33.04 9.47 -29.52
C ALA A 41 33.92 9.36 -28.25
N THR A 42 34.73 10.39 -27.99
CA THR A 42 35.55 10.50 -26.77
C THR A 42 34.68 10.53 -25.52
N LEU A 43 33.59 11.30 -25.54
CA LEU A 43 32.64 11.36 -24.41
C LEU A 43 31.95 10.02 -24.17
N ARG A 44 31.47 9.35 -25.22
CA ARG A 44 30.89 7.99 -25.09
C ARG A 44 31.91 6.98 -24.55
N ALA A 45 33.16 7.06 -25.01
CA ALA A 45 34.22 6.19 -24.49
C ALA A 45 34.50 6.46 -23.00
N ALA A 46 34.51 7.73 -22.58
CA ALA A 46 34.67 8.11 -21.16
C ALA A 46 33.51 7.58 -20.29
N ILE A 47 32.25 7.73 -20.75
CA ILE A 47 31.07 7.17 -20.06
C ILE A 47 31.20 5.63 -19.99
N ALA A 48 31.53 4.97 -21.12
CA ALA A 48 31.69 3.51 -21.16
C ALA A 48 32.77 3.03 -20.18
N ALA A 49 33.88 3.72 -20.09
CA ALA A 49 34.95 3.41 -19.15
C ALA A 49 34.47 3.58 -17.68
N ARG A 50 33.75 4.65 -17.40
CA ARG A 50 33.25 4.94 -16.04
C ARG A 50 32.24 3.91 -15.56
N ILE A 51 31.25 3.52 -16.39
CA ILE A 51 30.25 2.52 -16.03
C ILE A 51 30.79 1.07 -16.10
N GLY A 52 31.85 0.85 -16.88
CA GLY A 52 32.54 -0.44 -16.97
C GLY A 52 33.42 -0.76 -15.77
N SER A 53 33.86 0.27 -15.01
CA SER A 53 34.62 0.10 -13.79
C SER A 53 33.79 -0.60 -12.70
N GLU A 54 34.45 -1.38 -11.85
CA GLU A 54 33.83 -1.94 -10.64
C GLU A 54 33.62 -0.87 -9.55
N ASP A 55 34.31 0.26 -9.66
CA ASP A 55 34.21 1.41 -8.75
C ASP A 55 32.87 2.13 -8.92
N ARG A 56 31.88 1.68 -8.18
CA ARG A 56 30.59 2.39 -8.06
C ARG A 56 30.66 3.43 -6.94
N PRO A 57 29.86 4.51 -7.01
CA PRO A 57 29.72 5.43 -5.87
C PRO A 57 29.25 4.69 -4.62
N ALA A 58 29.79 5.01 -3.45
CA ALA A 58 29.50 4.30 -2.19
C ALA A 58 28.02 4.28 -1.83
N TRP A 59 27.29 5.35 -2.14
CA TRP A 59 25.85 5.51 -1.91
C TRP A 59 24.96 4.72 -2.91
N VAL A 60 25.53 4.19 -4.01
CA VAL A 60 24.79 3.42 -5.02
C VAL A 60 24.89 1.93 -4.69
N THR A 61 23.77 1.25 -4.48
CA THR A 61 23.77 -0.20 -4.25
C THR A 61 24.16 -0.99 -5.50
N PRO A 62 24.64 -2.24 -5.38
CA PRO A 62 24.99 -3.07 -6.54
C PRO A 62 23.85 -3.23 -7.54
N SER A 63 22.61 -3.41 -7.07
CA SER A 63 21.42 -3.53 -7.92
C SER A 63 21.10 -2.25 -8.67
N ARG A 64 21.21 -1.09 -8.02
CA ARG A 64 21.05 0.23 -8.66
C ARG A 64 22.14 0.49 -9.70
N TRP A 65 23.38 0.08 -9.39
CA TRP A 65 24.50 0.21 -10.33
C TRP A 65 24.30 -0.63 -11.60
N GLN A 66 23.75 -1.82 -11.48
CA GLN A 66 23.38 -2.64 -12.64
C GLN A 66 22.32 -1.93 -13.50
N ARG A 67 21.33 -1.27 -12.91
CA ARG A 67 20.33 -0.46 -13.63
C ARG A 67 20.95 0.74 -14.33
N VAL A 68 21.89 1.43 -13.70
CA VAL A 68 22.65 2.52 -14.34
C VAL A 68 23.38 2.01 -15.59
N ARG A 69 24.11 0.90 -15.48
CA ARG A 69 24.78 0.25 -16.62
C ARG A 69 23.79 -0.13 -17.74
N ALA A 70 22.69 -0.78 -17.38
CA ALA A 70 21.67 -1.19 -18.35
C ALA A 70 21.04 0.02 -19.07
N THR A 71 20.83 1.11 -18.33
CA THR A 71 20.32 2.37 -18.90
C THR A 71 21.30 2.91 -19.95
N TYR A 72 22.58 3.06 -19.63
CA TYR A 72 23.56 3.53 -20.62
C TYR A 72 23.72 2.59 -21.82
N GLN A 73 23.71 1.28 -21.61
CA GLN A 73 23.75 0.30 -22.70
C GLN A 73 22.57 0.48 -23.67
N ARG A 74 21.38 0.76 -23.14
CA ARG A 74 20.18 1.04 -23.95
C ARG A 74 20.35 2.26 -24.85
N PHE A 75 21.10 3.26 -24.39
CA PHE A 75 21.38 4.50 -25.12
C PHE A 75 22.76 4.54 -25.80
N ALA A 76 23.39 3.38 -26.02
CA ALA A 76 24.72 3.26 -26.63
C ALA A 76 25.79 4.13 -25.98
N ASN A 77 25.76 4.23 -24.63
CA ASN A 77 26.64 5.03 -23.80
C ASN A 77 26.65 6.53 -24.15
N SER A 78 25.57 7.03 -24.74
CA SER A 78 25.41 8.47 -25.00
C SER A 78 25.15 9.21 -23.70
N PRO A 79 25.57 10.48 -23.59
CA PRO A 79 25.22 11.34 -22.46
C PRO A 79 23.70 11.51 -22.39
N LEU A 80 23.13 11.51 -21.19
CA LEU A 80 21.69 11.51 -20.94
C LEU A 80 21.16 12.86 -20.41
N TRP A 81 22.05 13.71 -19.89
CA TRP A 81 21.69 14.95 -19.18
C TRP A 81 22.15 16.23 -19.88
N LEU A 82 22.87 16.12 -20.97
CA LEU A 82 23.41 17.25 -21.72
C LEU A 82 22.48 17.62 -22.88
N GLU A 83 22.05 18.88 -22.93
CA GLU A 83 21.20 19.47 -23.98
C GLU A 83 21.98 20.51 -24.79
N GLU A 84 21.47 20.93 -25.96
CA GLU A 84 22.09 21.97 -26.78
C GLU A 84 22.22 23.29 -26.02
N ASP A 85 21.28 23.58 -25.12
CA ASP A 85 21.24 24.81 -24.30
C ASP A 85 21.89 24.64 -22.92
N GLY A 86 22.48 23.46 -22.66
CA GLY A 86 23.16 23.14 -21.39
C GLY A 86 22.39 22.13 -20.52
N LEU A 87 23.03 21.77 -19.41
CA LEU A 87 22.54 20.79 -18.42
C LEU A 87 21.21 21.16 -17.74
N GLN A 88 20.71 22.37 -17.93
CA GLN A 88 19.96 23.03 -16.85
C GLN A 88 18.55 22.45 -16.60
N ALA A 89 17.70 22.19 -17.59
CA ALA A 89 16.29 21.90 -17.32
C ALA A 89 16.06 20.52 -16.68
N ARG A 90 16.69 19.47 -17.19
CA ARG A 90 16.48 18.10 -16.71
C ARG A 90 17.16 17.82 -15.38
N ALA A 91 18.40 18.28 -15.22
CA ALA A 91 19.18 18.13 -13.99
C ALA A 91 18.55 18.95 -12.85
N THR A 92 18.06 20.17 -13.16
CA THR A 92 17.31 20.99 -12.19
C THR A 92 16.02 20.28 -11.76
N ALA A 93 15.25 19.70 -12.69
CA ALA A 93 14.04 18.96 -12.36
C ALA A 93 14.32 17.74 -11.46
N LEU A 94 15.44 17.03 -11.69
CA LEU A 94 15.87 15.93 -10.82
C LEU A 94 16.23 16.45 -9.40
N LEU A 95 16.98 17.55 -9.31
CA LEU A 95 17.34 18.15 -8.02
C LEU A 95 16.08 18.61 -7.26
N GLU A 96 15.15 19.28 -7.93
CA GLU A 96 13.85 19.67 -7.35
C GLU A 96 13.08 18.46 -6.82
N ALA A 97 13.04 17.36 -7.58
CA ALA A 97 12.36 16.13 -7.17
C ALA A 97 13.03 15.48 -5.94
N ILE A 98 14.35 15.48 -5.88
CA ILE A 98 15.10 14.98 -4.71
C ILE A 98 14.86 15.87 -3.49
N HIS A 99 14.85 17.19 -3.64
CA HIS A 99 14.50 18.11 -2.54
C HIS A 99 13.05 17.90 -2.06
N ALA A 100 12.14 17.51 -2.94
CA ALA A 100 10.75 17.18 -2.60
C ALA A 100 10.58 15.74 -2.08
N ALA A 101 11.61 14.90 -2.10
CA ALA A 101 11.56 13.51 -1.64
C ALA A 101 10.99 13.33 -0.20
N PRO A 102 11.28 14.24 0.78
CA PRO A 102 10.68 14.18 2.11
C PRO A 102 9.16 14.32 2.13
N GLU A 103 8.53 14.86 1.10
CA GLU A 103 7.07 14.90 0.99
C GLU A 103 6.48 13.49 0.78
N HIS A 104 7.29 12.59 0.25
CA HIS A 104 6.98 11.18 0.03
C HIS A 104 7.50 10.27 1.17
N ALA A 105 7.98 10.84 2.27
CA ALA A 105 8.67 10.12 3.35
C ALA A 105 9.88 9.33 2.82
N LEU A 106 10.62 9.92 1.86
CA LEU A 106 11.92 9.42 1.42
C LEU A 106 13.01 10.22 2.11
N ASP A 107 14.11 9.56 2.44
CA ASP A 107 15.27 10.22 3.02
C ASP A 107 16.15 10.85 1.94
N THR A 108 16.39 12.15 2.05
CA THR A 108 17.27 12.89 1.14
C THR A 108 18.75 12.56 1.32
N ALA A 109 19.16 12.08 2.51
CA ALA A 109 20.54 11.67 2.76
C ALA A 109 20.97 10.46 1.91
N ALA A 110 19.99 9.71 1.38
CA ALA A 110 20.24 8.61 0.43
C ALA A 110 20.73 9.10 -0.95
N TYR A 111 20.75 10.41 -1.21
CA TYR A 111 21.12 10.99 -2.50
C TYR A 111 22.27 11.99 -2.33
N PRO A 112 23.17 12.12 -3.33
CA PRO A 112 24.30 13.03 -3.28
C PRO A 112 23.88 14.46 -3.64
N VAL A 113 23.05 15.10 -2.80
CA VAL A 113 22.44 16.41 -3.07
C VAL A 113 23.49 17.47 -3.37
N THR A 114 24.52 17.58 -2.54
CA THR A 114 25.59 18.59 -2.70
C THR A 114 26.34 18.44 -4.02
N GLU A 115 26.62 17.20 -4.42
CA GLU A 115 27.29 16.91 -5.69
C GLU A 115 26.40 17.27 -6.89
N ILE A 116 25.10 16.94 -6.81
CA ILE A 116 24.11 17.30 -7.85
C ILE A 116 23.98 18.81 -7.96
N GLU A 117 23.86 19.53 -6.83
CA GLU A 117 23.83 21.00 -6.80
C GLU A 117 25.09 21.61 -7.44
N SER A 118 26.26 21.02 -7.18
CA SER A 118 27.51 21.46 -7.78
C SER A 118 27.53 21.32 -9.32
N VAL A 119 26.87 20.25 -9.84
CA VAL A 119 26.71 20.06 -11.29
C VAL A 119 25.69 21.03 -11.84
N VAL A 120 24.50 21.12 -11.24
CA VAL A 120 23.39 21.98 -11.71
C VAL A 120 23.79 23.48 -11.70
N ASN A 121 24.52 23.92 -10.69
CA ASN A 121 24.97 25.29 -10.56
C ASN A 121 26.21 25.65 -11.44
N GLY A 122 26.61 24.74 -12.33
CA GLY A 122 27.70 24.95 -13.29
C GLY A 122 29.10 24.96 -12.68
N LYS A 123 29.28 24.65 -11.40
CA LYS A 123 30.59 24.67 -10.74
C LYS A 123 31.53 23.58 -11.24
N ARG A 124 31.01 22.48 -11.76
CA ARG A 124 31.78 21.33 -12.27
C ARG A 124 31.92 21.31 -13.78
N LEU A 125 31.00 21.93 -14.51
CA LEU A 125 30.98 21.91 -15.97
C LEU A 125 31.27 23.31 -16.50
N THR A 126 32.53 23.59 -16.65
CA THR A 126 33.04 24.82 -17.29
C THR A 126 33.32 24.53 -18.77
N ASP A 127 33.48 25.58 -19.59
CA ASP A 127 33.81 25.48 -21.03
C ASP A 127 35.10 24.70 -21.32
N THR A 128 35.89 24.41 -20.28
CA THR A 128 37.17 23.69 -20.35
C THR A 128 37.08 22.29 -19.72
N ALA A 129 35.90 21.84 -19.37
CA ALA A 129 35.73 20.52 -18.75
C ALA A 129 36.22 19.39 -19.68
N SER A 130 36.96 18.43 -19.10
CA SER A 130 37.40 17.24 -19.83
C SER A 130 36.24 16.27 -20.11
N ALA A 131 36.41 15.39 -21.09
CA ALA A 131 35.45 14.33 -21.34
C ALA A 131 35.19 13.45 -20.09
N GLY A 132 36.23 13.22 -19.28
CA GLY A 132 36.11 12.49 -18.00
C GLY A 132 35.23 13.23 -16.99
N THR A 133 35.48 14.56 -16.81
CA THR A 133 34.66 15.38 -15.89
C THR A 133 33.20 15.41 -16.30
N ILE A 134 32.93 15.50 -17.60
CA ILE A 134 31.56 15.48 -18.15
C ILE A 134 30.92 14.12 -17.95
N ALA A 135 31.65 13.03 -18.21
CA ALA A 135 31.17 11.68 -17.98
C ALA A 135 30.85 11.43 -16.49
N ASP A 136 31.69 11.89 -15.56
CA ASP A 136 31.45 11.79 -14.12
C ASP A 136 30.17 12.52 -13.70
N ALA A 137 29.91 13.71 -14.24
CA ALA A 137 28.69 14.46 -13.96
C ALA A 137 27.43 13.77 -14.54
N ASP A 138 27.50 13.27 -15.77
CA ASP A 138 26.38 12.56 -16.43
C ASP A 138 26.04 11.25 -15.69
N VAL A 139 27.07 10.48 -15.28
CA VAL A 139 26.92 9.23 -14.51
C VAL A 139 26.41 9.52 -13.09
N LEU A 140 26.83 10.59 -12.44
CA LEU A 140 26.30 11.03 -11.15
C LEU A 140 24.79 11.29 -11.23
N LEU A 141 24.36 12.12 -12.20
CA LEU A 141 22.95 12.46 -12.42
C LEU A 141 22.11 11.21 -12.78
N THR A 142 22.64 10.33 -13.64
CA THR A 142 21.95 9.07 -13.98
C THR A 142 21.83 8.17 -12.77
N SER A 143 22.87 8.09 -11.95
CA SER A 143 22.85 7.27 -10.73
C SER A 143 21.81 7.81 -9.72
N ALA A 144 21.74 9.14 -9.55
CA ALA A 144 20.74 9.78 -8.70
C ALA A 144 19.31 9.60 -9.23
N TYR A 145 19.13 9.73 -10.54
CA TYR A 145 17.84 9.46 -11.19
C TYR A 145 17.39 8.01 -10.99
N VAL A 146 18.27 7.04 -11.23
CA VAL A 146 17.97 5.61 -11.06
C VAL A 146 17.65 5.30 -9.60
N ALA A 147 18.38 5.89 -8.65
CA ALA A 147 18.11 5.73 -7.23
C ALA A 147 16.72 6.26 -6.86
N TYR A 148 16.45 7.53 -7.18
CA TYR A 148 15.17 8.18 -6.91
C TYR A 148 14.00 7.45 -7.58
N ALA A 149 14.13 7.10 -8.86
CA ALA A 149 13.10 6.38 -9.60
C ALA A 149 12.81 4.99 -8.99
N ALA A 150 13.86 4.25 -8.59
CA ALA A 150 13.70 2.97 -7.92
C ALA A 150 12.98 3.13 -6.57
N ASP A 151 13.36 4.14 -5.77
CA ASP A 151 12.73 4.42 -4.48
C ASP A 151 11.25 4.78 -4.63
N MET A 152 10.92 5.59 -5.62
CA MET A 152 9.54 5.95 -5.92
C MET A 152 8.73 4.78 -6.48
N LEU A 153 9.35 3.87 -7.25
CA LEU A 153 8.69 2.74 -7.89
C LEU A 153 8.54 1.52 -6.99
N SER A 154 9.43 1.31 -6.04
CA SER A 154 9.47 0.08 -5.23
C SER A 154 9.79 0.29 -3.74
N GLY A 155 9.95 1.54 -3.30
CA GLY A 155 10.33 1.87 -1.93
C GLY A 155 11.84 1.93 -1.71
N GLN A 156 12.27 2.63 -0.64
CA GLN A 156 13.67 2.69 -0.20
C GLN A 156 14.09 1.43 0.53
N VAL A 157 13.15 0.79 1.23
CA VAL A 157 13.38 -0.39 2.07
C VAL A 157 12.97 -1.65 1.33
N ASP A 158 13.82 -2.66 1.30
CA ASP A 158 13.41 -4.00 0.84
C ASP A 158 12.42 -4.58 1.86
N PRO A 159 11.17 -4.88 1.46
CA PRO A 159 10.17 -5.39 2.38
C PRO A 159 10.60 -6.66 3.13
N LYS A 160 11.48 -7.48 2.55
CA LYS A 160 11.98 -8.71 3.17
C LYS A 160 12.95 -8.47 4.33
N THR A 161 13.59 -7.30 4.39
CA THR A 161 14.51 -6.96 5.49
C THR A 161 13.76 -6.56 6.77
N VAL A 162 12.54 -6.05 6.63
CA VAL A 162 11.71 -5.57 7.76
C VAL A 162 10.47 -6.43 8.00
N SER A 163 10.13 -7.36 7.10
CA SER A 163 8.98 -8.25 7.26
C SER A 163 9.18 -9.55 6.49
N GLN A 164 9.58 -10.60 7.19
CA GLN A 164 9.68 -11.94 6.60
C GLN A 164 8.33 -12.47 6.06
N ALA A 165 7.23 -11.86 6.45
CA ALA A 165 5.88 -12.23 6.02
C ALA A 165 5.36 -11.39 4.84
N TRP A 166 6.22 -10.67 4.11
CA TRP A 166 5.88 -9.95 2.90
C TRP A 166 6.29 -10.77 1.66
N TYR A 167 5.32 -11.20 0.86
CA TYR A 167 5.53 -12.07 -0.31
C TYR A 167 4.93 -11.49 -1.61
N ILE A 168 4.47 -10.23 -1.62
CA ILE A 168 4.09 -9.55 -2.85
C ILE A 168 5.38 -9.16 -3.58
N PRO A 169 5.64 -9.72 -4.79
CA PRO A 169 6.88 -9.44 -5.50
C PRO A 169 6.84 -8.04 -6.11
N ALA A 170 7.94 -7.29 -6.00
CA ALA A 170 8.18 -6.15 -6.86
C ALA A 170 8.55 -6.64 -8.26
N SER A 171 7.94 -6.08 -9.30
CA SER A 171 8.30 -6.43 -10.69
C SER A 171 9.57 -5.69 -11.11
N ALA A 172 10.73 -6.34 -11.00
CA ALA A 172 12.00 -5.75 -11.42
C ALA A 172 11.98 -5.29 -12.89
N GLN A 173 11.35 -6.08 -13.78
CA GLN A 173 11.22 -5.73 -15.19
C GLN A 173 10.35 -4.49 -15.43
N GLU A 174 9.30 -4.30 -14.65
CA GLU A 174 8.46 -3.09 -14.72
C GLU A 174 9.22 -1.85 -14.25
N ILE A 175 10.00 -1.98 -13.17
CA ILE A 175 10.86 -0.91 -12.63
C ILE A 175 11.90 -0.51 -13.68
N ASP A 176 12.65 -1.45 -14.23
CA ASP A 176 13.69 -1.20 -15.22
C ASP A 176 13.12 -0.55 -16.48
N SER A 177 11.96 -1.02 -16.93
CA SER A 177 11.25 -0.45 -18.08
C SER A 177 10.73 0.97 -17.80
N ALA A 178 10.27 1.26 -16.58
CA ALA A 178 9.80 2.59 -16.18
C ALA A 178 10.97 3.59 -16.11
N ILE A 179 12.11 3.17 -15.55
CA ILE A 179 13.34 3.98 -15.51
C ILE A 179 13.78 4.39 -16.91
N VAL A 180 13.88 3.42 -17.82
CA VAL A 180 14.30 3.70 -19.20
C VAL A 180 13.32 4.60 -19.94
N ARG A 181 12.01 4.29 -19.85
CA ARG A 181 10.96 5.15 -20.45
C ARG A 181 10.97 6.57 -19.87
N GLY A 182 11.20 6.69 -18.58
CA GLY A 182 11.22 7.99 -17.90
C GLY A 182 12.35 8.90 -18.39
N ILE A 183 13.49 8.34 -18.74
CA ILE A 183 14.60 9.10 -19.35
C ILE A 183 14.29 9.55 -20.79
N GLU A 184 13.46 8.80 -21.51
CA GLU A 184 13.05 9.15 -22.89
C GLU A 184 12.00 10.28 -22.93
N VAL A 185 11.32 10.56 -21.82
CA VAL A 185 10.31 11.63 -21.74
C VAL A 185 11.00 13.00 -21.79
N PRO A 186 10.58 13.92 -22.70
CA PRO A 186 11.17 15.28 -22.76
C PRO A 186 10.97 16.08 -21.47
N ASP A 187 9.77 15.99 -20.87
CA ASP A 187 9.48 16.64 -19.58
C ASP A 187 9.92 15.73 -18.41
N MET A 188 11.12 15.98 -17.91
CA MET A 188 11.70 15.25 -16.78
C MET A 188 10.89 15.44 -15.49
N LYS A 189 10.31 16.60 -15.26
CA LYS A 189 9.49 16.87 -14.08
C LYS A 189 8.23 16.00 -14.09
N ALA A 190 7.52 15.95 -15.22
CA ALA A 190 6.37 15.07 -15.39
C ALA A 190 6.76 13.59 -15.28
N SER A 191 7.91 13.22 -15.85
CA SER A 191 8.45 11.86 -15.75
C SER A 191 8.67 11.44 -14.29
N LEU A 192 9.37 12.25 -13.51
CA LEU A 192 9.67 11.98 -12.10
C LEU A 192 8.39 11.94 -11.25
N ALA A 193 7.44 12.85 -11.49
CA ALA A 193 6.15 12.84 -10.80
C ALA A 193 5.34 11.56 -11.09
N ALA A 194 5.43 11.01 -12.30
CA ALA A 194 4.77 9.76 -12.68
C ALA A 194 5.40 8.51 -12.02
N MET A 195 6.59 8.61 -11.43
CA MET A 195 7.22 7.50 -10.70
C MET A 195 6.51 7.20 -9.37
N ALA A 196 5.84 8.18 -8.75
CA ALA A 196 5.05 7.97 -7.55
C ALA A 196 3.80 7.12 -7.83
N PRO A 197 3.23 6.42 -6.81
CA PRO A 197 1.89 5.87 -6.92
C PRO A 197 0.88 6.96 -7.25
N GLN A 198 0.03 6.71 -8.26
CA GLN A 198 -0.92 7.69 -8.78
C GLN A 198 -2.33 7.52 -8.19
N ASP A 199 -2.53 6.55 -7.33
CA ASP A 199 -3.82 6.30 -6.69
C ASP A 199 -4.17 7.40 -5.66
N SER A 200 -5.48 7.59 -5.45
CA SER A 200 -5.99 8.62 -4.54
C SER A 200 -5.56 8.39 -3.09
N SER A 201 -5.39 7.12 -2.68
CA SER A 201 -5.00 6.78 -1.31
C SER A 201 -3.60 7.25 -0.99
N TYR A 202 -2.66 7.04 -1.91
CA TYR A 202 -1.29 7.53 -1.76
C TYR A 202 -1.24 9.07 -1.65
N ASN A 203 -1.99 9.76 -2.50
CA ASN A 203 -2.02 11.23 -2.50
C ASN A 203 -2.60 11.80 -1.19
N VAL A 204 -3.66 11.18 -0.65
CA VAL A 204 -4.23 11.59 0.65
C VAL A 204 -3.26 11.27 1.80
N LEU A 205 -2.60 10.12 1.79
CA LEU A 205 -1.56 9.79 2.78
C LEU A 205 -0.39 10.77 2.73
N LYS A 206 0.07 11.16 1.54
CA LYS A 206 1.12 12.19 1.36
C LYS A 206 0.69 13.54 1.96
N ALA A 207 -0.54 13.98 1.69
CA ALA A 207 -1.08 15.21 2.27
C ALA A 207 -1.20 15.12 3.81
N ALA A 208 -1.66 13.98 4.33
CA ALA A 208 -1.71 13.72 5.76
C ALA A 208 -0.30 13.72 6.38
N TYR A 209 0.68 13.09 5.74
CA TYR A 209 2.07 13.10 6.18
C TYR A 209 2.61 14.51 6.35
N ALA A 210 2.44 15.35 5.35
CA ALA A 210 2.85 16.76 5.40
C ALA A 210 2.12 17.53 6.52
N ARG A 211 0.84 17.25 6.75
CA ARG A 211 0.06 17.85 7.84
C ARG A 211 0.59 17.46 9.21
N TYR A 212 0.77 16.17 9.48
CA TYR A 212 1.24 15.70 10.78
C TYR A 212 2.67 16.14 11.09
N ARG A 213 3.53 16.24 10.08
CA ARG A 213 4.87 16.84 10.21
C ARG A 213 4.79 18.32 10.60
N ARG A 214 3.91 19.11 9.99
CA ARG A 214 3.72 20.51 10.36
C ARG A 214 3.23 20.67 11.80
N ILE A 215 2.28 19.84 12.23
CA ILE A 215 1.80 19.81 13.61
C ILE A 215 2.96 19.47 14.56
N ALA A 216 3.75 18.45 14.24
CA ALA A 216 4.91 18.05 15.04
C ALA A 216 5.95 19.17 15.15
N ALA A 217 6.27 19.84 14.04
CA ALA A 217 7.22 20.97 13.99
C ALA A 217 6.72 22.20 14.78
N ALA A 218 5.40 22.37 14.89
CA ALA A 218 4.78 23.41 15.72
C ALA A 218 4.69 23.05 17.23
N GLY A 219 5.31 21.94 17.66
CA GLY A 219 5.31 21.48 19.06
C GLY A 219 4.30 20.36 19.35
N GLY A 220 3.54 19.92 18.34
CA GLY A 220 2.56 18.84 18.49
C GLY A 220 1.29 19.27 19.24
N TRP A 221 0.63 18.32 19.84
CA TRP A 221 -0.51 18.55 20.74
C TRP A 221 -0.15 18.15 22.17
N PRO A 222 -0.77 18.80 23.19
CA PRO A 222 -0.51 18.48 24.58
C PRO A 222 -1.03 17.08 24.93
N ALA A 223 -0.31 16.39 25.81
CA ALA A 223 -0.78 15.11 26.34
C ALA A 223 -2.04 15.29 27.18
N ILE A 224 -2.98 14.36 27.04
CA ILE A 224 -4.21 14.34 27.81
C ILE A 224 -3.95 13.56 29.09
N GLY A 225 -4.06 14.22 30.26
CA GLY A 225 -3.91 13.58 31.55
C GLY A 225 -5.03 12.56 31.84
N ALA A 226 -4.73 11.59 32.70
CA ALA A 226 -5.72 10.62 33.17
C ALA A 226 -6.73 11.26 34.15
N THR A 227 -6.38 12.40 34.72
CA THR A 227 -7.25 13.19 35.60
C THR A 227 -8.33 13.90 34.79
N ARG A 228 -9.56 13.94 35.31
CA ARG A 228 -10.69 14.64 34.66
C ARG A 228 -10.74 16.10 35.10
N ASP A 229 -9.61 16.79 35.08
CA ASP A 229 -9.51 18.21 35.43
C ASP A 229 -9.63 19.13 34.18
N SER A 230 -9.63 20.43 34.42
CA SER A 230 -9.74 21.44 33.38
C SER A 230 -8.57 21.39 32.36
N ALA A 231 -7.38 21.00 32.81
CA ALA A 231 -6.21 20.89 31.94
C ALA A 231 -6.35 19.71 30.97
N ALA A 232 -6.81 18.55 31.46
CA ALA A 232 -7.09 17.40 30.60
C ALA A 232 -8.20 17.69 29.60
N ALA A 233 -9.25 18.42 29.98
CA ALA A 233 -10.30 18.84 29.09
C ALA A 233 -9.79 19.82 28.01
N ALA A 234 -8.97 20.80 28.37
CA ALA A 234 -8.34 21.70 27.40
C ALA A 234 -7.44 20.95 26.41
N SER A 235 -6.65 19.99 26.89
CA SER A 235 -5.80 19.13 26.06
C SER A 235 -6.64 18.27 25.10
N LEU A 236 -7.76 17.71 25.55
CA LEU A 236 -8.68 16.96 24.71
C LEU A 236 -9.28 17.85 23.60
N HIS A 237 -9.73 19.06 23.94
CA HIS A 237 -10.24 19.99 22.94
C HIS A 237 -9.20 20.36 21.90
N ALA A 238 -7.97 20.66 22.31
CA ALA A 238 -6.87 20.95 21.39
C ALA A 238 -6.59 19.74 20.49
N ARG A 239 -6.64 18.52 21.02
CA ARG A 239 -6.45 17.29 20.25
C ARG A 239 -7.57 17.05 19.23
N LEU A 240 -8.83 17.26 19.62
CA LEU A 240 -9.98 17.16 18.74
C LEU A 240 -9.91 18.21 17.62
N ALA A 241 -9.61 19.46 17.94
CA ALA A 241 -9.43 20.52 16.97
C ALA A 241 -8.35 20.14 15.94
N ALA A 242 -7.16 19.74 16.42
CA ALA A 242 -6.07 19.33 15.54
C ALA A 242 -6.43 18.15 14.60
N GLU A 243 -7.34 17.28 15.01
CA GLU A 243 -7.76 16.14 14.20
C GLU A 243 -8.84 16.49 13.16
N PHE A 244 -9.79 17.35 13.53
CA PHE A 244 -10.99 17.63 12.73
C PHE A 244 -10.98 18.98 12.01
N GLU A 245 -10.02 19.86 12.27
CA GLU A 245 -9.99 21.25 11.77
C GLU A 245 -9.93 21.37 10.24
N THR A 246 -9.46 20.33 9.54
CA THR A 246 -9.33 20.31 8.08
C THR A 246 -10.38 19.46 7.37
N ASP A 247 -11.26 18.82 8.12
CA ASP A 247 -12.32 17.99 7.54
C ASP A 247 -13.53 18.86 7.26
N SER A 248 -13.65 19.37 6.02
CA SER A 248 -14.79 20.20 5.61
C SER A 248 -16.15 19.48 5.73
N ALA A 249 -16.13 18.17 5.90
CA ALA A 249 -17.30 17.34 6.20
C ALA A 249 -17.52 17.17 7.71
N SER A 250 -16.56 17.62 8.56
CA SER A 250 -16.63 17.46 10.01
C SER A 250 -17.75 18.32 10.61
N PRO A 251 -18.50 17.79 11.60
CA PRO A 251 -19.43 18.57 12.39
C PRO A 251 -18.81 19.81 13.05
N VAL A 252 -17.51 19.77 13.37
CA VAL A 252 -16.76 20.92 13.95
C VAL A 252 -16.61 22.04 12.92
N ALA A 253 -16.31 21.73 11.66
CA ALA A 253 -16.19 22.72 10.60
C ALA A 253 -17.56 23.33 10.21
N ARG A 254 -18.64 22.56 10.33
CA ARG A 254 -20.02 23.03 10.05
C ARG A 254 -20.60 23.88 11.16
N ALA A 255 -20.13 23.74 12.40
CA ALA A 255 -20.69 24.46 13.54
C ALA A 255 -20.34 25.95 13.53
N GLY A 256 -19.36 26.42 12.75
CA GLY A 256 -19.03 27.86 12.62
C GLY A 256 -18.82 28.59 13.95
N ASP A 257 -18.90 27.83 15.04
CA ASP A 257 -18.94 28.32 16.40
C ASP A 257 -17.52 28.37 16.99
N THR A 258 -16.88 29.51 16.79
CA THR A 258 -15.75 29.95 17.62
C THR A 258 -16.07 29.94 19.12
N ASN A 259 -17.31 29.74 19.49
CA ASN A 259 -17.78 29.60 20.88
C ASN A 259 -17.43 28.24 21.51
N VAL A 260 -17.11 27.19 20.74
CA VAL A 260 -16.63 25.91 21.31
C VAL A 260 -15.24 26.07 21.93
N ALA A 261 -14.41 26.98 21.39
CA ALA A 261 -13.09 27.28 21.95
C ALA A 261 -13.12 28.17 23.20
N ASN A 262 -14.20 28.94 23.42
CA ASN A 262 -14.36 29.88 24.54
C ASN A 262 -15.48 29.47 25.53
N GLY A 263 -16.19 28.38 25.28
CA GLY A 263 -17.34 27.95 26.06
C GLY A 263 -16.97 27.15 27.31
N ALA A 264 -16.64 27.89 28.35
CA ALA A 264 -16.98 27.59 29.73
C ALA A 264 -16.79 26.16 30.24
N LEU A 265 -15.58 25.87 30.70
CA LEU A 265 -15.37 24.92 31.77
C LEU A 265 -15.68 25.62 33.10
N GLU A 266 -16.76 25.26 33.75
CA GLU A 266 -16.99 25.60 35.13
C GLU A 266 -16.83 24.32 35.96
N ASN A 267 -15.91 24.31 36.89
CA ASN A 267 -15.58 23.19 37.79
C ASN A 267 -15.17 21.87 37.09
N GLY A 268 -14.45 21.93 35.95
CA GLY A 268 -13.97 20.72 35.27
C GLY A 268 -15.01 19.97 34.43
N HIS A 269 -16.21 20.52 34.26
CA HIS A 269 -17.28 19.98 33.43
C HIS A 269 -17.61 20.94 32.28
N LEU A 270 -17.82 20.39 31.07
CA LEU A 270 -18.39 21.11 29.95
C LEU A 270 -19.81 21.57 30.34
N LYS A 271 -20.14 22.84 30.14
CA LYS A 271 -21.48 23.36 30.45
C LYS A 271 -22.53 22.74 29.54
N GLY A 272 -23.36 21.87 30.10
CA GLY A 272 -24.64 21.41 29.58
C GLY A 272 -24.60 20.06 28.85
N PRO A 273 -25.71 19.33 28.81
CA PRO A 273 -25.80 17.98 28.25
C PRO A 273 -25.54 17.91 26.74
N THR A 274 -25.69 19.01 26.01
CA THR A 274 -25.41 19.09 24.55
C THR A 274 -23.91 19.16 24.25
N ALA A 275 -23.10 19.83 25.07
CA ALA A 275 -21.65 19.91 24.88
C ALA A 275 -20.99 18.55 25.18
N ASP A 276 -21.41 17.86 26.24
CA ASP A 276 -20.94 16.51 26.58
C ASP A 276 -21.32 15.49 25.49
N ALA A 277 -22.52 15.60 24.92
CA ALA A 277 -22.95 14.72 23.83
C ALA A 277 -22.14 14.94 22.55
N HIS A 278 -21.78 16.19 22.22
CA HIS A 278 -20.98 16.52 21.06
C HIS A 278 -19.55 16.00 21.21
N VAL A 279 -18.89 16.25 22.32
CA VAL A 279 -17.54 15.72 22.61
C VAL A 279 -17.56 14.19 22.59
N SER A 280 -18.56 13.55 23.19
CA SER A 280 -18.71 12.10 23.15
C SER A 280 -18.85 11.56 21.73
N ALA A 281 -19.58 12.26 20.84
CA ALA A 281 -19.70 11.90 19.44
C ALA A 281 -18.36 12.01 18.70
N LEU A 282 -17.58 13.07 18.93
CA LEU A 282 -16.24 13.24 18.35
C LEU A 282 -15.26 12.16 18.87
N VAL A 283 -15.32 11.84 20.15
CA VAL A 283 -14.52 10.76 20.74
C VAL A 283 -14.88 9.41 20.10
N LYS A 284 -16.17 9.12 19.85
CA LYS A 284 -16.58 7.91 19.12
C LYS A 284 -15.98 7.85 17.73
N GLN A 285 -16.04 8.94 16.96
CA GLN A 285 -15.44 9.00 15.65
C GLN A 285 -13.92 8.75 15.68
N LEU A 286 -13.21 9.32 16.68
CA LEU A 286 -11.79 9.05 16.83
C LEU A 286 -11.52 7.60 17.22
N GLN A 287 -12.32 7.03 18.13
CA GLN A 287 -12.21 5.61 18.49
C GLN A 287 -12.36 4.73 17.25
N GLU A 288 -13.35 4.98 16.39
CA GLU A 288 -13.53 4.27 15.12
C GLU A 288 -12.31 4.44 14.21
N ARG A 289 -11.79 5.68 14.05
CA ARG A 289 -10.59 5.96 13.24
C ARG A 289 -9.33 5.27 13.78
N TYR A 290 -9.28 5.01 15.08
CA TYR A 290 -8.14 4.34 15.73
C TYR A 290 -8.36 2.85 15.96
N GLY A 291 -9.43 2.27 15.40
CA GLY A 291 -9.74 0.85 15.54
C GLY A 291 -10.09 0.43 16.97
N LEU A 292 -10.68 1.34 17.75
CA LEU A 292 -11.12 1.12 19.12
C LEU A 292 -12.65 0.98 19.18
N ASP A 293 -13.17 0.41 20.28
CA ASP A 293 -14.61 0.36 20.54
C ASP A 293 -15.18 1.78 20.67
N PRO A 294 -16.21 2.15 19.87
CA PRO A 294 -16.74 3.51 19.81
C PRO A 294 -17.69 3.82 20.98
N THR A 295 -17.16 3.81 22.19
CA THR A 295 -17.93 4.03 23.42
C THR A 295 -18.25 5.49 23.68
N GLY A 296 -17.48 6.43 23.10
CA GLY A 296 -17.52 7.86 23.39
C GLY A 296 -16.93 8.24 24.75
N ARG A 297 -16.27 7.29 25.43
CA ARG A 297 -15.65 7.49 26.74
C ARG A 297 -14.14 7.43 26.63
N LEU A 298 -13.46 8.25 27.44
CA LEU A 298 -12.00 8.22 27.57
C LEU A 298 -11.62 7.08 28.53
N ASN A 299 -11.44 5.87 27.98
CA ASN A 299 -10.80 4.76 28.69
C ASN A 299 -9.28 4.77 28.41
N ASP A 300 -8.54 3.89 29.07
CA ASP A 300 -7.07 3.83 28.95
C ASP A 300 -6.60 3.62 27.52
N ALA A 301 -7.28 2.75 26.75
CA ALA A 301 -6.96 2.51 25.34
C ALA A 301 -7.19 3.78 24.50
N THR A 302 -8.27 4.52 24.75
CA THR A 302 -8.57 5.78 24.05
C THR A 302 -7.54 6.85 24.41
N LEU A 303 -7.20 6.99 25.71
CA LEU A 303 -6.16 7.94 26.14
C LEU A 303 -4.79 7.60 25.54
N ALA A 304 -4.41 6.33 25.53
CA ALA A 304 -3.17 5.88 24.89
C ALA A 304 -3.13 6.26 23.39
N ALA A 305 -4.21 6.00 22.64
CA ALA A 305 -4.31 6.33 21.22
C ALA A 305 -4.29 7.85 20.94
N LEU A 306 -4.95 8.65 21.78
CA LEU A 306 -4.97 10.11 21.66
C LEU A 306 -3.62 10.74 22.03
N ASN A 307 -2.87 10.11 22.94
CA ASN A 307 -1.57 10.58 23.41
C ASN A 307 -0.39 10.16 22.49
N VAL A 308 -0.64 9.37 21.44
CA VAL A 308 0.37 9.16 20.39
C VAL A 308 0.71 10.52 19.77
N THR A 309 1.99 10.90 19.78
CA THR A 309 2.43 12.23 19.32
C THR A 309 2.21 12.44 17.83
N ALA A 310 2.15 13.71 17.40
CA ALA A 310 2.05 14.06 15.99
C ALA A 310 3.26 13.53 15.17
N ALA A 311 4.45 13.56 15.77
CA ALA A 311 5.67 13.02 15.17
C ALA A 311 5.56 11.50 14.96
N GLU A 312 5.05 10.77 15.95
CA GLU A 312 4.85 9.32 15.83
C GLU A 312 3.77 8.98 14.79
N ARG A 313 2.68 9.74 14.72
CA ARG A 313 1.69 9.60 13.65
C ARG A 313 2.28 9.88 12.27
N ALA A 314 3.14 10.91 12.15
CA ALA A 314 3.85 11.16 10.90
C ALA A 314 4.74 9.97 10.51
N ARG A 315 5.52 9.41 11.45
CA ARG A 315 6.33 8.19 11.18
C ARG A 315 5.47 7.01 10.75
N GLN A 316 4.32 6.79 11.40
CA GLN A 316 3.38 5.74 11.03
C GLN A 316 2.83 5.96 9.59
N ILE A 317 2.47 7.19 9.23
CA ILE A 317 2.03 7.52 7.86
C ILE A 317 3.18 7.29 6.87
N GLY A 318 4.41 7.72 7.19
CA GLY A 318 5.60 7.51 6.37
C GLY A 318 5.85 6.02 6.07
N ALA A 319 5.77 5.16 7.09
CA ALA A 319 5.87 3.71 6.92
C ALA A 319 4.77 3.15 5.99
N ASN A 320 3.58 3.71 6.01
CA ASN A 320 2.50 3.27 5.11
C ASN A 320 2.64 3.84 3.70
N LEU A 321 3.24 5.03 3.51
CA LEU A 321 3.65 5.51 2.19
C LEU A 321 4.71 4.58 1.57
N GLU A 322 5.64 4.07 2.38
CA GLU A 322 6.62 3.08 1.94
C GLU A 322 5.93 1.78 1.49
N ARG A 323 5.00 1.22 2.29
CA ARG A 323 4.23 0.03 1.92
C ARG A 323 3.42 0.20 0.63
N HIS A 324 2.91 1.40 0.34
CA HIS A 324 2.23 1.67 -0.92
C HIS A 324 3.14 1.52 -2.13
N ARG A 325 4.41 1.88 -2.00
CA ARG A 325 5.40 1.72 -3.08
C ARG A 325 5.76 0.25 -3.34
N TRP A 326 5.57 -0.63 -2.37
CA TRP A 326 5.80 -2.08 -2.54
C TRP A 326 4.71 -2.81 -3.31
N LEU A 327 3.54 -2.18 -3.49
CA LEU A 327 2.44 -2.78 -4.24
C LEU A 327 2.63 -2.61 -5.76
N PRO A 328 2.09 -3.55 -6.56
CA PRO A 328 1.98 -3.36 -8.00
C PRO A 328 1.22 -2.08 -8.33
N ARG A 329 1.64 -1.37 -9.38
CA ARG A 329 0.98 -0.12 -9.82
C ARG A 329 -0.44 -0.33 -10.34
N TYR A 330 -0.75 -1.53 -10.77
CA TYR A 330 -2.07 -1.91 -11.24
C TYR A 330 -2.48 -3.24 -10.61
N LEU A 331 -3.52 -3.21 -9.82
CA LEU A 331 -4.05 -4.38 -9.12
C LEU A 331 -5.05 -5.20 -9.96
N GLY A 332 -5.41 -4.72 -11.14
CA GLY A 332 -6.43 -5.31 -11.99
C GLY A 332 -7.71 -4.46 -12.03
N SER A 333 -8.57 -4.74 -13.02
CA SER A 333 -9.90 -4.11 -13.09
C SER A 333 -10.88 -4.71 -12.09
N ARG A 334 -10.68 -5.99 -11.75
CA ARG A 334 -11.50 -6.75 -10.80
C ARG A 334 -10.59 -7.51 -9.86
N TYR A 335 -10.66 -7.21 -8.56
CA TYR A 335 -9.79 -7.82 -7.55
C TYR A 335 -10.41 -7.78 -6.15
N ILE A 336 -9.88 -8.61 -5.26
CA ILE A 336 -10.18 -8.62 -3.82
C ILE A 336 -8.97 -8.03 -3.08
N TYR A 337 -9.25 -7.16 -2.13
CA TYR A 337 -8.26 -6.51 -1.29
C TYR A 337 -8.61 -6.73 0.18
N VAL A 338 -7.75 -7.44 0.92
CA VAL A 338 -7.92 -7.68 2.34
C VAL A 338 -6.83 -6.95 3.10
N ASN A 339 -7.20 -5.92 3.83
CA ASN A 339 -6.25 -5.23 4.71
C ASN A 339 -6.35 -5.81 6.12
N VAL A 340 -5.30 -6.50 6.55
CA VAL A 340 -5.26 -7.21 7.84
C VAL A 340 -5.50 -6.25 9.02
N PRO A 341 -4.79 -5.12 9.17
CA PRO A 341 -5.00 -4.19 10.28
C PRO A 341 -6.40 -3.55 10.35
N SER A 342 -7.10 -3.44 9.23
CA SER A 342 -8.46 -2.89 9.22
C SER A 342 -9.53 -3.96 9.48
N PHE A 343 -9.16 -5.25 9.38
CA PHE A 343 -10.09 -6.37 9.40
C PHE A 343 -11.23 -6.23 8.37
N VAL A 344 -10.89 -5.76 7.18
CA VAL A 344 -11.86 -5.49 6.10
C VAL A 344 -11.39 -6.16 4.81
N LEU A 345 -12.33 -6.79 4.13
CA LEU A 345 -12.24 -7.21 2.74
C LEU A 345 -13.03 -6.24 1.89
N THR A 346 -12.40 -5.74 0.82
CA THR A 346 -13.07 -4.96 -0.22
C THR A 346 -12.90 -5.65 -1.56
N ALA A 347 -14.00 -5.88 -2.27
CA ALA A 347 -13.96 -6.33 -3.66
C ALA A 347 -14.19 -5.12 -4.58
N TYR A 348 -13.36 -5.03 -5.61
CA TYR A 348 -13.42 -3.96 -6.60
C TYR A 348 -13.84 -4.51 -7.96
N ASP A 349 -14.65 -3.74 -8.68
CA ASP A 349 -14.99 -3.98 -10.07
C ASP A 349 -14.88 -2.66 -10.86
N SER A 350 -14.10 -2.69 -11.92
CA SER A 350 -13.86 -1.51 -12.79
C SER A 350 -13.43 -0.26 -12.00
N GLY A 351 -12.59 -0.46 -10.99
CA GLY A 351 -12.07 0.60 -10.11
C GLY A 351 -13.06 1.12 -9.06
N ARG A 352 -14.25 0.52 -8.95
CA ARG A 352 -15.27 0.89 -7.96
C ARG A 352 -15.40 -0.18 -6.88
N LYS A 353 -15.64 0.26 -5.65
CA LYS A 353 -15.97 -0.63 -4.54
C LYS A 353 -17.32 -1.31 -4.83
N ALA A 354 -17.28 -2.64 -5.02
CA ALA A 354 -18.47 -3.47 -5.25
C ALA A 354 -18.99 -4.07 -3.94
N ILE A 355 -18.07 -4.56 -3.09
CA ILE A 355 -18.38 -5.17 -1.78
C ILE A 355 -17.38 -4.63 -0.77
N GLU A 356 -17.84 -4.39 0.46
CA GLU A 356 -16.98 -4.17 1.61
C GLU A 356 -17.57 -4.95 2.79
N MET A 357 -16.78 -5.78 3.45
CA MET A 357 -17.24 -6.58 4.59
C MET A 357 -16.14 -6.80 5.62
N LYS A 358 -16.54 -7.13 6.84
CA LYS A 358 -15.61 -7.50 7.91
C LYS A 358 -15.00 -8.88 7.64
N VAL A 359 -13.76 -9.04 8.12
CA VAL A 359 -13.08 -10.34 8.14
C VAL A 359 -12.48 -10.64 9.50
N VAL A 360 -12.25 -11.93 9.76
CA VAL A 360 -11.45 -12.43 10.88
C VAL A 360 -10.16 -12.99 10.29
N VAL A 361 -9.01 -12.52 10.79
CA VAL A 361 -7.67 -12.88 10.31
C VAL A 361 -6.93 -13.74 11.36
N GLY A 362 -5.71 -14.17 11.05
CA GLY A 362 -4.87 -14.95 11.95
C GLY A 362 -4.53 -14.24 13.25
N GLU A 363 -4.29 -15.02 14.30
CA GLU A 363 -3.76 -14.55 15.58
C GLU A 363 -2.27 -14.19 15.46
N GLU A 364 -1.77 -13.38 16.42
CA GLU A 364 -0.35 -13.02 16.55
C GLU A 364 0.45 -14.16 17.23
N PHE A 365 0.43 -15.37 16.67
CA PHE A 365 1.24 -16.47 17.14
C PHE A 365 2.00 -17.11 15.98
N GLU A 366 3.18 -17.66 16.27
CA GLU A 366 3.97 -18.37 15.28
C GLU A 366 3.15 -19.43 14.56
N GLY A 367 3.15 -19.39 13.23
CA GLY A 367 2.36 -20.27 12.37
C GLY A 367 0.87 -19.93 12.22
N LYS A 368 0.35 -18.89 12.92
CA LYS A 368 -1.06 -18.46 12.82
C LYS A 368 -1.25 -17.08 12.17
N VAL A 369 -0.19 -16.36 11.92
CA VAL A 369 -0.20 -15.03 11.28
C VAL A 369 -0.74 -15.13 9.85
N THR A 370 -1.58 -14.20 9.44
CA THR A 370 -1.92 -14.05 8.02
C THR A 370 -0.77 -13.31 7.32
N PRO A 371 -0.06 -13.94 6.36
CA PRO A 371 1.01 -13.29 5.61
C PRO A 371 0.48 -12.26 4.62
N VAL A 372 1.37 -11.38 4.15
CA VAL A 372 1.12 -10.44 3.06
C VAL A 372 1.54 -11.09 1.75
N PHE A 373 0.58 -11.36 0.89
CA PHE A 373 0.85 -11.98 -0.42
C PHE A 373 -0.29 -11.69 -1.40
N SER A 374 -0.05 -12.01 -2.66
CA SER A 374 -1.09 -11.96 -3.68
C SER A 374 -1.14 -13.28 -4.45
N ASP A 375 -2.34 -13.67 -4.85
CA ASP A 375 -2.60 -14.79 -5.72
C ASP A 375 -3.94 -14.60 -6.44
N SER A 376 -4.35 -15.55 -7.26
CA SER A 376 -5.61 -15.49 -8.01
C SER A 376 -6.62 -16.50 -7.52
N MET A 377 -7.80 -16.04 -7.08
CA MET A 377 -8.93 -16.91 -6.76
C MET A 377 -9.41 -17.57 -8.05
N GLU A 378 -9.50 -18.91 -8.00
CA GLU A 378 -9.86 -19.75 -9.14
C GLU A 378 -11.12 -20.58 -8.93
N THR A 379 -11.46 -20.88 -7.68
CA THR A 379 -12.49 -21.88 -7.37
C THR A 379 -13.27 -21.50 -6.12
N VAL A 380 -14.58 -21.67 -6.20
CA VAL A 380 -15.50 -21.66 -5.04
C VAL A 380 -15.89 -23.08 -4.72
N VAL A 381 -15.79 -23.51 -3.47
CA VAL A 381 -16.16 -24.84 -3.00
C VAL A 381 -17.31 -24.74 -2.03
N PHE A 382 -18.44 -25.32 -2.39
CA PHE A 382 -19.62 -25.40 -1.57
C PHE A 382 -19.63 -26.67 -0.70
N ARG A 383 -20.11 -26.56 0.53
CA ARG A 383 -20.12 -27.60 1.55
C ARG A 383 -18.76 -28.31 1.68
N PRO A 384 -17.71 -27.56 2.01
CA PRO A 384 -16.35 -28.10 2.02
C PRO A 384 -16.13 -29.08 3.17
N TYR A 385 -15.24 -30.05 2.97
CA TYR A 385 -14.53 -30.66 4.09
C TYR A 385 -13.49 -29.68 4.64
N TRP A 386 -13.36 -29.63 5.96
CA TRP A 386 -12.20 -29.00 6.58
C TRP A 386 -11.12 -30.05 6.86
N ASN A 387 -10.14 -30.14 5.99
CA ASN A 387 -8.97 -30.98 6.20
C ASN A 387 -8.08 -30.27 7.23
N VAL A 388 -7.99 -30.83 8.44
CA VAL A 388 -7.24 -30.25 9.54
C VAL A 388 -5.75 -30.30 9.21
N THR A 389 -5.05 -29.16 9.35
CA THR A 389 -3.60 -29.11 9.12
C THR A 389 -2.86 -29.95 10.16
N PRO A 390 -1.63 -30.45 9.84
CA PRO A 390 -0.86 -31.25 10.79
C PRO A 390 -0.64 -30.59 12.14
N ASP A 391 -0.42 -29.29 12.17
CA ASP A 391 -0.16 -28.53 13.40
C ASP A 391 -1.42 -28.41 14.25
N ILE A 392 -2.55 -28.01 13.69
CA ILE A 392 -3.85 -27.99 14.40
C ILE A 392 -4.20 -29.41 14.89
N GLN A 393 -3.96 -30.43 14.05
CA GLN A 393 -4.21 -31.82 14.47
C GLN A 393 -3.35 -32.18 15.68
N ARG A 394 -2.05 -31.86 15.69
CA ARG A 394 -1.09 -32.16 16.76
C ARG A 394 -1.38 -31.38 18.03
N GLU A 395 -1.60 -30.07 17.89
CA GLU A 395 -1.62 -29.15 19.02
C GLU A 395 -2.99 -29.01 19.67
N GLU A 396 -4.05 -29.10 18.87
CA GLU A 396 -5.40 -28.82 19.37
C GLU A 396 -6.33 -30.03 19.41
N ILE A 397 -6.32 -30.86 18.35
CA ILE A 397 -7.30 -31.94 18.23
C ILE A 397 -6.84 -33.23 18.93
N ALA A 398 -5.60 -33.63 18.71
CA ALA A 398 -5.07 -34.86 19.29
C ALA A 398 -5.12 -34.89 20.83
N PRO A 399 -4.77 -33.85 21.58
CA PRO A 399 -4.92 -33.82 23.03
C PRO A 399 -6.39 -33.94 23.49
N LYS A 400 -7.33 -33.36 22.74
CA LYS A 400 -8.77 -33.46 23.03
C LYS A 400 -9.30 -34.87 22.79
N VAL A 401 -8.86 -35.50 21.71
CA VAL A 401 -9.21 -36.89 21.39
C VAL A 401 -8.65 -37.88 22.42
N ALA A 402 -7.42 -37.60 22.90
CA ALA A 402 -6.79 -38.44 23.93
C ALA A 402 -7.55 -38.39 25.27
N ARG A 403 -8.13 -37.22 25.62
CA ARG A 403 -8.92 -37.05 26.85
C ARG A 403 -10.36 -37.57 26.71
N ASP A 404 -10.88 -37.56 25.49
CA ASP A 404 -12.27 -37.83 25.18
C ASP A 404 -12.40 -38.57 23.84
N PRO A 405 -12.46 -39.91 23.85
CA PRO A 405 -12.60 -40.73 22.64
C PRO A 405 -13.80 -40.36 21.75
N GLY A 406 -14.88 -39.80 22.33
CA GLY A 406 -16.05 -39.34 21.60
C GLY A 406 -15.92 -37.98 20.93
N TYR A 407 -14.79 -37.26 21.12
CA TYR A 407 -14.60 -35.90 20.65
C TYR A 407 -14.83 -35.74 19.14
N LEU A 408 -14.25 -36.61 18.32
CA LEU A 408 -14.40 -36.54 16.86
C LEU A 408 -15.88 -36.66 16.43
N ALA A 409 -16.61 -37.64 16.97
CA ALA A 409 -18.00 -37.85 16.61
C ALA A 409 -18.89 -36.65 16.98
N ARG A 410 -18.71 -36.08 18.19
CA ARG A 410 -19.48 -34.92 18.65
C ARG A 410 -19.19 -33.65 17.85
N ASN A 411 -17.98 -33.52 17.30
CA ASN A 411 -17.57 -32.37 16.49
C ASN A 411 -17.67 -32.62 14.97
N ASN A 412 -18.44 -33.66 14.56
CA ASN A 412 -18.63 -34.02 13.15
C ASN A 412 -17.31 -34.24 12.41
N MET A 413 -16.33 -34.84 13.10
CA MET A 413 -15.01 -35.14 12.56
C MET A 413 -14.81 -36.63 12.31
N GLU A 414 -13.88 -36.95 11.42
CA GLU A 414 -13.52 -38.35 11.11
C GLU A 414 -12.03 -38.45 10.78
N TYR A 415 -11.48 -39.66 10.95
CA TYR A 415 -10.20 -39.98 10.34
C TYR A 415 -10.38 -40.29 8.87
N TRP A 416 -9.45 -39.85 8.06
CA TRP A 416 -9.37 -40.17 6.65
C TRP A 416 -7.91 -40.42 6.25
N SER A 417 -7.66 -41.04 5.10
CA SER A 417 -6.32 -41.27 4.57
C SER A 417 -6.00 -40.22 3.52
N ASP A 418 -4.93 -39.46 3.77
CA ASP A 418 -4.33 -38.55 2.80
C ASP A 418 -3.02 -39.14 2.31
N ARG A 419 -3.00 -39.72 1.10
CA ARG A 419 -1.84 -40.38 0.50
C ARG A 419 -1.17 -41.42 1.44
N GLY A 420 -1.96 -42.20 2.13
CA GLY A 420 -1.50 -43.20 3.09
C GLY A 420 -1.25 -42.69 4.52
N VAL A 421 -1.31 -41.37 4.74
CA VAL A 421 -1.14 -40.77 6.06
C VAL A 421 -2.53 -40.60 6.72
N ARG A 422 -2.66 -41.06 7.97
CA ARG A 422 -3.90 -40.89 8.76
C ARG A 422 -4.02 -39.43 9.20
N ARG A 423 -5.07 -38.75 8.72
CA ARG A 423 -5.42 -37.38 9.00
C ARG A 423 -6.80 -37.25 9.63
N ILE A 424 -7.08 -36.09 10.22
CA ILE A 424 -8.41 -35.72 10.70
C ILE A 424 -9.01 -34.71 9.74
N ARG A 425 -10.30 -34.86 9.45
CA ARG A 425 -11.09 -33.84 8.76
C ARG A 425 -12.45 -33.65 9.42
N GLN A 426 -13.01 -32.46 9.30
CA GLN A 426 -14.39 -32.20 9.69
C GLN A 426 -15.29 -32.33 8.46
N LYS A 427 -16.43 -33.03 8.67
CA LYS A 427 -17.42 -33.23 7.61
C LYS A 427 -18.16 -31.95 7.26
N PRO A 428 -18.67 -31.82 6.03
CA PRO A 428 -19.50 -30.69 5.62
C PRO A 428 -20.76 -30.53 6.49
N GLY A 429 -21.25 -29.33 6.60
CA GLY A 429 -22.46 -28.96 7.33
C GLY A 429 -22.33 -27.63 8.06
N GLU A 430 -23.43 -27.17 8.66
CA GLU A 430 -23.54 -25.88 9.33
C GLU A 430 -22.54 -25.68 10.49
N LYS A 431 -22.17 -26.78 11.15
CA LYS A 431 -21.19 -26.77 12.25
C LYS A 431 -19.74 -26.91 11.78
N ASN A 432 -19.49 -26.98 10.46
CA ASN A 432 -18.13 -27.04 9.94
C ASN A 432 -17.42 -25.71 10.20
N SER A 433 -16.18 -25.77 10.66
CA SER A 433 -15.38 -24.56 10.96
C SER A 433 -15.16 -23.67 9.75
N LEU A 434 -15.23 -24.22 8.53
CA LEU A 434 -15.16 -23.47 7.27
C LEU A 434 -16.55 -22.99 6.79
N GLY A 435 -17.61 -23.20 7.58
CA GLY A 435 -18.98 -22.90 7.17
C GLY A 435 -19.42 -23.70 5.95
N LEU A 436 -20.24 -23.08 5.10
CA LEU A 436 -20.86 -23.72 3.95
C LEU A 436 -20.16 -23.42 2.61
N VAL A 437 -19.18 -22.50 2.58
CA VAL A 437 -18.47 -22.16 1.35
C VAL A 437 -17.04 -21.70 1.66
N LYS A 438 -16.10 -22.06 0.77
CA LYS A 438 -14.74 -21.53 0.77
C LYS A 438 -14.31 -21.10 -0.63
N PHE A 439 -13.39 -20.14 -0.69
CA PHE A 439 -12.87 -19.51 -1.89
C PHE A 439 -11.38 -19.81 -1.97
N LEU A 440 -10.97 -20.52 -2.99
CA LEU A 440 -9.61 -21.03 -3.13
C LEU A 440 -8.80 -20.20 -4.13
N PHE A 441 -7.62 -19.84 -3.68
CA PHE A 441 -6.53 -19.33 -4.50
C PHE A 441 -5.27 -20.13 -4.16
N PRO A 442 -4.58 -20.72 -5.16
CA PRO A 442 -3.40 -21.55 -4.91
C PRO A 442 -2.28 -20.71 -4.28
N ASN A 443 -1.73 -21.16 -3.15
CA ASN A 443 -0.59 -20.49 -2.50
C ASN A 443 0.15 -21.46 -1.57
N ASP A 444 1.40 -21.14 -1.25
CA ASP A 444 2.27 -21.97 -0.41
C ASP A 444 1.91 -21.91 1.09
N PHE A 445 1.03 -20.97 1.49
CA PHE A 445 0.64 -20.74 2.88
C PHE A 445 -0.61 -21.51 3.31
N ASN A 446 -1.30 -22.19 2.38
CA ASN A 446 -2.59 -22.82 2.60
C ASN A 446 -3.67 -21.85 3.13
N ILE A 447 -3.60 -20.59 2.76
CA ILE A 447 -4.56 -19.54 3.11
C ILE A 447 -5.70 -19.51 2.09
N TYR A 448 -6.91 -19.36 2.57
CA TYR A 448 -8.11 -19.16 1.73
C TYR A 448 -9.16 -18.32 2.48
N LEU A 449 -10.12 -17.78 1.73
CA LEU A 449 -11.29 -17.14 2.33
C LEU A 449 -12.37 -18.20 2.57
N HIS A 450 -13.12 -18.08 3.67
CA HIS A 450 -14.19 -19.05 3.97
C HIS A 450 -15.28 -18.47 4.88
N ASP A 451 -16.42 -19.11 4.84
CA ASP A 451 -17.51 -18.90 5.77
C ASP A 451 -17.16 -19.43 7.18
N THR A 452 -18.00 -19.16 8.16
CA THR A 452 -17.82 -19.63 9.53
C THR A 452 -19.16 -19.68 10.28
N PRO A 453 -19.41 -20.68 11.15
CA PRO A 453 -20.53 -20.65 12.09
C PRO A 453 -20.34 -19.64 13.23
N ALA A 454 -19.11 -19.21 13.51
CA ALA A 454 -18.78 -18.29 14.60
C ALA A 454 -19.03 -16.81 14.21
N LYS A 455 -20.28 -16.48 13.87
CA LYS A 455 -20.68 -15.15 13.37
C LYS A 455 -20.45 -14.03 14.37
N ALA A 456 -20.55 -14.29 15.68
CA ALA A 456 -20.31 -13.31 16.74
C ALA A 456 -18.88 -12.71 16.76
N LEU A 457 -17.91 -13.36 16.09
CA LEU A 457 -16.56 -12.80 15.95
C LEU A 457 -16.54 -11.52 15.12
N PHE A 458 -17.50 -11.32 14.21
CA PHE A 458 -17.57 -10.11 13.39
C PHE A 458 -18.06 -8.88 14.18
N ASP A 459 -18.64 -9.07 15.37
CA ASP A 459 -19.08 -7.99 16.25
C ASP A 459 -17.92 -7.45 17.11
N GLN A 460 -16.80 -8.17 17.17
CA GLN A 460 -15.61 -7.75 17.91
C GLN A 460 -14.81 -6.70 17.14
N THR A 461 -14.20 -5.78 17.86
CA THR A 461 -13.29 -4.77 17.30
C THR A 461 -11.97 -5.41 16.88
N ASN A 462 -11.34 -6.18 17.76
CA ASN A 462 -10.19 -7.00 17.40
C ASN A 462 -10.65 -8.34 16.82
N ARG A 463 -10.33 -8.58 15.55
CA ARG A 463 -10.73 -9.79 14.83
C ARG A 463 -9.52 -10.65 14.39
N ALA A 464 -8.42 -10.58 15.13
CA ALA A 464 -7.30 -11.49 14.97
C ALA A 464 -7.57 -12.77 15.81
N ALA A 465 -8.31 -13.72 15.25
CA ALA A 465 -8.83 -14.88 15.98
C ALA A 465 -8.92 -16.15 15.10
N SER A 466 -8.05 -16.28 14.09
CA SER A 466 -7.98 -17.47 13.25
C SER A 466 -6.57 -18.07 13.23
N HIS A 467 -6.41 -19.23 12.58
CA HIS A 467 -5.11 -19.88 12.36
C HIS A 467 -4.45 -19.46 11.04
N GLY A 468 -4.71 -18.23 10.59
CA GLY A 468 -4.14 -17.67 9.36
C GLY A 468 -5.14 -17.53 8.22
N CYS A 469 -6.08 -18.46 8.03
CA CYS A 469 -7.17 -18.34 7.05
C CYS A 469 -8.11 -17.19 7.39
N ILE A 470 -8.79 -16.65 6.38
CA ILE A 470 -9.61 -15.45 6.50
C ILE A 470 -11.09 -15.82 6.47
N ARG A 471 -11.79 -15.57 7.60
CA ARG A 471 -13.24 -15.74 7.69
C ARG A 471 -13.92 -14.51 7.14
N VAL A 472 -14.96 -14.69 6.31
CA VAL A 472 -15.72 -13.60 5.70
C VAL A 472 -17.11 -13.47 6.32
N GLU A 473 -17.55 -12.25 6.56
CA GLU A 473 -18.83 -11.95 7.20
C GLU A 473 -20.03 -12.34 6.33
N ARG A 474 -19.97 -12.00 5.02
CA ARG A 474 -21.06 -12.18 4.05
C ARG A 474 -20.66 -13.08 2.88
N PRO A 475 -20.51 -14.40 3.13
CA PRO A 475 -19.98 -15.34 2.14
C PRO A 475 -20.90 -15.54 0.93
N VAL A 476 -22.22 -15.38 1.08
CA VAL A 476 -23.19 -15.45 -0.02
C VAL A 476 -22.91 -14.34 -1.02
N GLU A 477 -22.84 -13.11 -0.55
CA GLU A 477 -22.59 -11.92 -1.39
C GLU A 477 -21.23 -12.01 -2.13
N LEU A 478 -20.19 -12.50 -1.44
CA LEU A 478 -18.90 -12.74 -2.08
C LEU A 478 -18.97 -13.80 -3.16
N ALA A 479 -19.74 -14.88 -2.95
CA ALA A 479 -19.93 -15.93 -3.94
C ALA A 479 -20.77 -15.47 -5.13
N GLU A 480 -21.83 -14.69 -4.91
CA GLU A 480 -22.62 -14.05 -5.95
C GLU A 480 -21.73 -13.20 -6.87
N TRP A 481 -20.97 -12.31 -6.27
CA TRP A 481 -20.07 -11.44 -7.00
C TRP A 481 -18.98 -12.22 -7.75
N ALA A 482 -18.35 -13.21 -7.10
CA ALA A 482 -17.27 -13.96 -7.71
C ALA A 482 -17.73 -14.82 -8.89
N LEU A 483 -18.89 -15.49 -8.76
CA LEU A 483 -19.44 -16.42 -9.75
C LEU A 483 -20.36 -15.75 -10.78
N GLY A 484 -20.87 -14.54 -10.50
CA GLY A 484 -21.93 -13.91 -11.28
C GLY A 484 -23.26 -14.67 -11.16
N TRP A 485 -23.50 -15.34 -10.02
CA TRP A 485 -24.73 -16.09 -9.77
C TRP A 485 -25.70 -15.28 -8.92
N PRO A 486 -27.03 -15.49 -9.06
CA PRO A 486 -27.99 -14.92 -8.12
C PRO A 486 -27.91 -15.60 -6.75
N ALA A 487 -28.32 -14.87 -5.69
CA ALA A 487 -28.26 -15.31 -4.29
C ALA A 487 -28.95 -16.64 -4.06
N GLU A 488 -30.11 -16.84 -4.66
CA GLU A 488 -30.92 -18.05 -4.51
C GLU A 488 -30.15 -19.29 -5.00
N LYS A 489 -29.39 -19.14 -6.09
CA LYS A 489 -28.56 -20.23 -6.62
C LYS A 489 -27.38 -20.51 -5.69
N VAL A 490 -26.73 -19.49 -5.16
CA VAL A 490 -25.63 -19.64 -4.18
C VAL A 490 -26.14 -20.36 -2.94
N GLN A 491 -27.26 -19.91 -2.37
CA GLN A 491 -27.89 -20.52 -1.20
C GLN A 491 -28.31 -21.96 -1.45
N ALA A 492 -28.92 -22.25 -2.61
CA ALA A 492 -29.29 -23.61 -2.99
C ALA A 492 -28.10 -24.57 -3.02
N TRP A 493 -26.93 -24.09 -3.47
CA TRP A 493 -25.70 -24.87 -3.47
C TRP A 493 -25.08 -25.01 -2.07
N MET A 494 -25.16 -23.98 -1.22
CA MET A 494 -24.72 -24.03 0.17
C MET A 494 -25.54 -25.04 1.01
N HIS A 495 -26.83 -25.19 0.72
CA HIS A 495 -27.74 -26.09 1.44
C HIS A 495 -28.08 -27.37 0.69
N SER A 496 -27.41 -27.67 -0.44
CA SER A 496 -27.62 -28.90 -1.19
C SER A 496 -27.18 -30.15 -0.39
N GLU A 497 -27.63 -31.33 -0.79
CA GLU A 497 -27.15 -32.56 -0.21
C GLU A 497 -25.75 -32.98 -0.69
N ARG A 498 -25.28 -32.40 -1.78
CA ARG A 498 -23.98 -32.72 -2.39
C ARG A 498 -22.85 -32.01 -1.68
N ASN A 499 -21.92 -32.76 -1.14
CA ASN A 499 -20.77 -32.24 -0.42
C ASN A 499 -19.58 -31.93 -1.36
N ASN A 500 -18.78 -30.96 -0.97
CA ASN A 500 -17.48 -30.60 -1.60
C ASN A 500 -17.57 -30.26 -3.09
N GLN A 501 -18.63 -29.55 -3.48
CA GLN A 501 -18.88 -29.17 -4.88
C GLN A 501 -17.98 -28.00 -5.25
N SER A 502 -17.08 -28.22 -6.19
CA SER A 502 -16.15 -27.21 -6.69
C SER A 502 -16.66 -26.57 -7.97
N VAL A 503 -16.68 -25.25 -8.02
CA VAL A 503 -17.04 -24.43 -9.20
C VAL A 503 -15.85 -23.56 -9.55
N LYS A 504 -15.33 -23.73 -10.76
CA LYS A 504 -14.29 -22.84 -11.28
C LYS A 504 -14.90 -21.48 -11.61
N LEU A 505 -14.17 -20.41 -11.29
CA LEU A 505 -14.57 -19.07 -11.69
C LEU A 505 -14.49 -18.90 -13.21
N PRO A 506 -15.41 -18.13 -13.81
CA PRO A 506 -15.33 -17.78 -15.23
C PRO A 506 -14.04 -17.07 -15.60
N GLN A 507 -13.55 -16.22 -14.67
CA GLN A 507 -12.30 -15.50 -14.75
C GLN A 507 -11.63 -15.54 -13.38
N LYS A 508 -10.31 -15.76 -13.35
CA LYS A 508 -9.53 -15.67 -12.13
C LYS A 508 -9.60 -14.26 -11.57
N ILE A 509 -9.70 -14.15 -10.25
CA ILE A 509 -9.81 -12.87 -9.54
C ILE A 509 -8.56 -12.69 -8.67
N PRO A 510 -7.71 -11.68 -8.92
CA PRO A 510 -6.60 -11.37 -8.05
C PRO A 510 -7.05 -11.10 -6.61
N VAL A 511 -6.35 -11.67 -5.65
CA VAL A 511 -6.54 -11.47 -4.21
C VAL A 511 -5.25 -10.90 -3.64
N TYR A 512 -5.34 -9.73 -3.03
CA TYR A 512 -4.24 -9.07 -2.35
C TYR A 512 -4.52 -9.06 -0.86
N ILE A 513 -3.68 -9.74 -0.09
CA ILE A 513 -3.69 -9.66 1.37
C ILE A 513 -2.57 -8.72 1.76
N VAL A 514 -2.91 -7.61 2.38
CA VAL A 514 -1.99 -6.50 2.65
C VAL A 514 -1.99 -6.10 4.12
N TYR A 515 -1.04 -5.24 4.50
CA TYR A 515 -0.85 -4.82 5.88
C TYR A 515 -0.61 -3.31 5.97
N PHE A 516 -1.71 -2.53 5.99
CA PHE A 516 -1.69 -1.08 6.14
C PHE A 516 -2.29 -0.68 7.48
N THR A 517 -1.46 -0.15 8.36
CA THR A 517 -1.90 0.40 9.66
C THR A 517 -2.41 1.83 9.55
N VAL A 518 -2.10 2.52 8.44
CA VAL A 518 -2.76 3.77 8.06
C VAL A 518 -3.40 3.58 6.69
N TYR A 519 -4.69 3.80 6.60
CA TYR A 519 -5.48 3.54 5.38
C TYR A 519 -6.66 4.50 5.25
N LEU A 520 -7.23 4.56 4.07
CA LEU A 520 -8.43 5.35 3.80
C LEU A 520 -9.67 4.46 3.78
N ARG A 521 -10.73 4.96 4.37
CA ARG A 521 -12.07 4.42 4.24
C ARG A 521 -13.05 5.58 4.04
N ASP A 522 -13.81 5.54 2.96
CA ASP A 522 -14.77 6.59 2.59
C ASP A 522 -14.18 8.02 2.62
N GLY A 523 -12.93 8.15 2.15
CA GLY A 523 -12.18 9.41 2.10
C GLY A 523 -11.59 9.88 3.42
N GLN A 524 -11.80 9.15 4.51
CA GLN A 524 -11.27 9.49 5.83
C GLN A 524 -10.04 8.65 6.18
N LEU A 525 -9.12 9.24 6.94
CA LEU A 525 -7.90 8.59 7.40
C LEU A 525 -8.17 7.78 8.67
N TYR A 526 -7.74 6.51 8.65
CA TYR A 526 -7.81 5.58 9.79
C TYR A 526 -6.42 5.15 10.20
N PHE A 527 -6.24 4.96 11.51
CA PHE A 527 -5.05 4.39 12.11
C PHE A 527 -5.44 3.07 12.78
N GLY A 528 -5.30 1.98 12.05
CA GLY A 528 -5.60 0.64 12.57
C GLY A 528 -4.54 0.13 13.54
N PRO A 529 -4.85 -0.93 14.30
CA PRO A 529 -3.91 -1.58 15.18
C PRO A 529 -2.76 -2.23 14.39
N ASP A 530 -1.56 -2.18 14.93
CA ASP A 530 -0.44 -2.97 14.42
C ASP A 530 -0.52 -4.40 14.97
N VAL A 531 -1.45 -5.18 14.40
CA VAL A 531 -1.88 -6.52 14.89
C VAL A 531 -0.71 -7.49 15.06
N TYR A 532 0.35 -7.34 14.27
CA TYR A 532 1.51 -8.25 14.25
C TYR A 532 2.84 -7.54 14.53
N GLY A 533 2.81 -6.31 15.09
CA GLY A 533 4.02 -5.58 15.47
C GLY A 533 4.96 -5.24 14.31
N ARG A 534 4.43 -5.00 13.10
CA ARG A 534 5.24 -4.80 11.88
C ARG A 534 5.59 -3.34 11.58
N ASP A 535 5.07 -2.40 12.35
CA ASP A 535 5.32 -0.98 12.09
C ASP A 535 6.69 -0.54 12.61
N GLU A 536 7.14 -1.04 13.77
CA GLU A 536 8.33 -0.51 14.44
C GLU A 536 9.58 -0.67 13.59
N GLN A 537 9.87 -1.89 13.12
CA GLN A 537 11.03 -2.15 12.26
C GLN A 537 11.02 -1.30 10.99
N LEU A 538 9.83 -1.11 10.38
CA LEU A 538 9.72 -0.29 9.18
C LEU A 538 9.88 1.20 9.50
N LYS A 539 9.31 1.69 10.60
CA LYS A 539 9.49 3.08 11.04
C LYS A 539 10.96 3.39 11.33
N GLU A 540 11.67 2.46 11.95
CA GLU A 540 13.11 2.57 12.18
C GLU A 540 13.88 2.60 10.86
N ALA A 541 13.59 1.67 9.94
CA ALA A 541 14.26 1.61 8.64
C ALA A 541 14.02 2.86 7.77
N VAL A 542 12.81 3.43 7.79
CA VAL A 542 12.47 4.67 7.06
C VAL A 542 13.04 5.91 7.75
N SER A 543 13.28 5.88 9.07
CA SER A 543 13.76 7.03 9.86
C SER A 543 15.24 6.97 10.24
N SER A 544 15.89 5.82 10.12
CA SER A 544 17.29 5.64 10.54
C SER A 544 18.28 6.49 9.74
N ASP A 545 17.87 6.97 8.57
CA ASP A 545 18.70 7.82 7.72
C ASP A 545 18.51 9.33 7.98
N SER A 546 17.51 9.73 8.81
CA SER A 546 17.24 11.15 9.10
C SER A 546 17.79 11.67 10.43
N VAL A 547 18.44 10.84 11.24
CA VAL A 547 18.95 11.20 12.60
C VAL A 547 20.48 11.34 12.63
N GLY A 548 21.15 11.16 11.50
CA GLY A 548 22.61 11.25 11.37
C GLY A 548 23.14 12.51 10.70
N ALA A 549 22.40 13.63 10.71
CA ALA A 549 22.87 14.92 10.20
C ALA A 549 22.75 16.02 11.25
#